data_8685ac28298306ad58d83af053d76af6
#
_entry.id   8685ac28298306ad58d83af053d76af6
#
_cell.length_a   1.000
_cell.length_b   1.000
_cell.length_c   1.000
_cell.angle_alpha   90.00
_cell.angle_beta   90.00
_cell.angle_gamma   90.00
#
_symmetry.space_group_name_H-M   'P 1'
#
loop_
_entity.id
_entity.type
_entity.pdbx_description
1 polymer ?
#
loop_
_entity_poly.entity_id
_entity_poly.type
_entity_poly.pdbx_seq_one_letter_code
_entity_poly.pdbx_strand_id
1 'polypeptide(L)'
;MPATEINHINLRSDRETMHKLRDFYCDIIGLTVGKRVASMSYGYWLYIGDNDVVHLAEYKTAMPPAINVHGTYDHVSFTFTDMPAMEAHLVKNGIPYTTRLLANGVHQINLKDPAGNGVELNFEEFWNPDYEMRPSGDPNQTV
;
A
#
# COMPACT_ATOMS: atom_id res chain seq x y z
N MET A 1 -19.06 24.05 -2.18
CA MET A 1 -19.00 23.25 -0.95
C MET A 1 -17.68 22.49 -0.95
N PRO A 2 -16.90 22.50 0.14
CA PRO A 2 -15.60 21.80 0.16
C PRO A 2 -15.78 20.28 0.26
N ALA A 3 -14.76 19.52 -0.19
CA ALA A 3 -14.65 18.12 0.15
C ALA A 3 -14.45 17.96 1.67
N THR A 4 -14.98 16.89 2.25
CA THR A 4 -14.93 16.64 3.70
C THR A 4 -13.93 15.54 4.08
N GLU A 5 -13.64 14.61 3.17
CA GLU A 5 -12.72 13.49 3.40
C GLU A 5 -12.27 12.86 2.06
N ILE A 6 -11.24 12.04 2.12
CA ILE A 6 -10.90 11.09 1.04
C ILE A 6 -11.69 9.81 1.31
N ASN A 7 -12.58 9.42 0.39
CA ASN A 7 -13.41 8.23 0.58
C ASN A 7 -12.63 6.94 0.26
N HIS A 8 -12.07 6.83 -0.96
CA HIS A 8 -11.29 5.66 -1.37
C HIS A 8 -10.34 5.99 -2.52
N ILE A 9 -9.39 5.09 -2.76
CA ILE A 9 -8.64 5.00 -4.01
C ILE A 9 -9.15 3.81 -4.84
N ASN A 10 -9.06 3.89 -6.18
CA ASN A 10 -9.41 2.79 -7.07
C ASN A 10 -8.21 2.41 -7.92
N LEU A 11 -7.82 1.13 -7.85
CA LEU A 11 -6.76 0.53 -8.66
C LEU A 11 -7.39 -0.38 -9.71
N ARG A 12 -6.98 -0.19 -10.97
CA ARG A 12 -7.47 -0.98 -12.10
C ARG A 12 -6.34 -1.78 -12.73
N SER A 13 -6.60 -3.05 -12.98
CA SER A 13 -5.64 -3.95 -13.62
C SER A 13 -6.33 -5.11 -14.34
N ASP A 14 -5.57 -5.97 -14.98
CA ASP A 14 -6.00 -7.31 -15.35
C ASP A 14 -6.31 -8.14 -14.09
N ARG A 15 -7.01 -9.26 -14.28
CA ARG A 15 -7.45 -10.11 -13.16
C ARG A 15 -6.31 -10.72 -12.36
N GLU A 16 -5.25 -11.15 -13.01
CA GLU A 16 -4.11 -11.76 -12.34
C GLU A 16 -3.40 -10.75 -11.42
N THR A 17 -3.10 -9.57 -11.94
CA THR A 17 -2.51 -8.47 -11.17
C THR A 17 -3.43 -8.03 -10.03
N MET A 18 -4.75 -7.97 -10.27
CA MET A 18 -5.72 -7.61 -9.24
C MET A 18 -5.74 -8.61 -8.07
N HIS A 19 -5.58 -9.92 -8.32
CA HIS A 19 -5.45 -10.91 -7.25
C HIS A 19 -4.16 -10.70 -6.44
N LYS A 20 -3.03 -10.39 -7.10
CA LYS A 20 -1.77 -10.05 -6.43
C LYS A 20 -1.92 -8.78 -5.58
N LEU A 21 -2.62 -7.76 -6.09
CA LEU A 21 -2.94 -6.54 -5.33
C LEU A 21 -3.80 -6.84 -4.11
N ARG A 22 -4.86 -7.65 -4.26
CA ARG A 22 -5.70 -8.08 -3.13
C ARG A 22 -4.84 -8.76 -2.06
N ASP A 23 -4.03 -9.72 -2.44
CA ASP A 23 -3.20 -10.49 -1.50
C ASP A 23 -2.18 -9.58 -0.81
N PHE A 24 -1.54 -8.68 -1.55
CA PHE A 24 -0.61 -7.70 -0.98
C PHE A 24 -1.31 -6.78 0.05
N TYR A 25 -2.42 -6.15 -0.32
CA TYR A 25 -3.10 -5.24 0.60
C TYR A 25 -3.73 -5.97 1.79
N CYS A 26 -4.12 -7.24 1.65
CA CYS A 26 -4.63 -8.04 2.77
C CYS A 26 -3.50 -8.62 3.63
N ASP A 27 -2.54 -9.30 3.02
CA ASP A 27 -1.56 -10.11 3.77
C ASP A 27 -0.37 -9.27 4.26
N ILE A 28 -0.01 -8.20 3.54
CA ILE A 28 1.13 -7.35 3.88
C ILE A 28 0.69 -6.08 4.62
N ILE A 29 -0.32 -5.37 4.07
CA ILE A 29 -0.80 -4.10 4.66
C ILE A 29 -1.84 -4.32 5.75
N GLY A 30 -2.58 -5.45 5.71
CA GLY A 30 -3.54 -5.82 6.76
C GLY A 30 -4.96 -5.32 6.51
N LEU A 31 -5.32 -4.98 5.27
CA LEU A 31 -6.70 -4.68 4.92
C LEU A 31 -7.54 -5.96 4.87
N THR A 32 -8.85 -5.82 4.94
CA THR A 32 -9.78 -6.97 4.85
C THR A 32 -10.69 -6.86 3.62
N VAL A 33 -10.94 -7.99 2.94
CA VAL A 33 -11.97 -8.03 1.90
C VAL A 33 -13.34 -7.93 2.55
N GLY A 34 -14.15 -7.00 2.09
CA GLY A 34 -15.48 -6.77 2.63
C GLY A 34 -16.57 -6.74 1.57
N LYS A 35 -17.77 -6.32 2.00
CA LYS A 35 -18.96 -6.26 1.15
C LYS A 35 -18.70 -5.31 -0.02
N ARG A 36 -19.02 -5.75 -1.22
CA ARG A 36 -18.99 -4.96 -2.44
C ARG A 36 -20.38 -4.88 -3.03
N VAL A 37 -20.82 -3.68 -3.40
CA VAL A 37 -22.07 -3.53 -4.13
C VAL A 37 -21.97 -4.16 -5.52
N ALA A 38 -23.11 -4.60 -6.06
CA ALA A 38 -23.16 -5.15 -7.39
C ALA A 38 -22.59 -4.14 -8.41
N SER A 39 -21.67 -4.60 -9.25
CA SER A 39 -21.00 -3.79 -10.25
C SER A 39 -20.80 -4.58 -11.53
N MET A 40 -20.71 -3.88 -12.67
CA MET A 40 -20.47 -4.48 -13.97
C MET A 40 -19.04 -5.01 -14.16
N SER A 41 -18.09 -4.65 -13.27
CA SER A 41 -16.73 -5.15 -13.29
C SER A 41 -16.49 -6.14 -12.17
N TYR A 42 -15.62 -7.12 -12.41
CA TYR A 42 -15.09 -7.96 -11.34
C TYR A 42 -14.14 -7.16 -10.46
N GLY A 43 -14.05 -7.45 -9.14
CA GLY A 43 -13.15 -6.75 -8.23
C GLY A 43 -13.44 -6.98 -6.77
N TYR A 44 -12.71 -6.25 -5.92
CA TYR A 44 -12.78 -6.32 -4.46
C TYR A 44 -12.86 -4.93 -3.86
N TRP A 45 -13.53 -4.82 -2.73
CA TRP A 45 -13.42 -3.67 -1.84
C TRP A 45 -12.68 -4.08 -0.59
N LEU A 46 -11.63 -3.35 -0.26
CA LEU A 46 -10.74 -3.63 0.86
C LEU A 46 -10.93 -2.57 1.93
N TYR A 47 -11.02 -3.02 3.16
CA TYR A 47 -11.50 -2.25 4.31
C TYR A 47 -10.42 -2.05 5.37
N ILE A 48 -10.46 -0.89 6.02
CA ILE A 48 -9.90 -0.63 7.34
C ILE A 48 -11.08 -0.42 8.29
N GLY A 49 -11.31 -1.36 9.23
CA GLY A 49 -12.54 -1.34 10.03
C GLY A 49 -13.77 -1.41 9.14
N ASP A 50 -14.64 -0.42 9.22
CA ASP A 50 -15.88 -0.33 8.44
C ASP A 50 -15.75 0.50 7.14
N ASN A 51 -14.55 1.06 6.86
CA ASN A 51 -14.33 1.94 5.72
C ASN A 51 -13.68 1.20 4.55
N ASP A 52 -14.32 1.21 3.40
CA ASP A 52 -13.84 0.64 2.14
C ASP A 52 -12.86 1.60 1.44
N VAL A 53 -11.60 1.55 1.84
CA VAL A 53 -10.58 2.54 1.46
C VAL A 53 -9.83 2.24 0.16
N VAL A 54 -9.77 0.96 -0.27
CA VAL A 54 -9.13 0.56 -1.52
C VAL A 54 -10.10 -0.30 -2.33
N HIS A 55 -10.46 0.18 -3.53
CA HIS A 55 -11.24 -0.56 -4.50
C HIS A 55 -10.31 -1.14 -5.56
N LEU A 56 -10.46 -2.43 -5.83
CA LEU A 56 -9.80 -3.12 -6.92
C LEU A 56 -10.84 -3.44 -7.99
N ALA A 57 -10.58 -3.08 -9.24
CA ALA A 57 -11.49 -3.31 -10.34
C ALA A 57 -10.75 -3.83 -11.58
N GLU A 58 -11.33 -4.85 -12.22
CA GLU A 58 -10.82 -5.36 -13.48
C GLU A 58 -11.08 -4.38 -14.62
N TYR A 59 -10.17 -4.30 -15.59
CA TYR A 59 -10.42 -3.58 -16.85
C TYR A 59 -11.65 -4.15 -17.57
N LYS A 60 -12.41 -3.26 -18.18
CA LYS A 60 -13.58 -3.67 -19.01
C LYS A 60 -13.18 -4.31 -20.35
N THR A 61 -11.97 -4.05 -20.82
CA THR A 61 -11.40 -4.58 -22.07
C THR A 61 -10.02 -5.17 -21.76
N ALA A 62 -9.61 -6.18 -22.53
CA ALA A 62 -8.29 -6.75 -22.42
C ALA A 62 -7.24 -5.66 -22.68
N MET A 63 -6.53 -5.27 -21.64
CA MET A 63 -5.39 -4.36 -21.72
C MET A 63 -4.14 -5.10 -21.22
N PRO A 64 -2.95 -4.76 -21.73
CA PRO A 64 -1.72 -5.33 -21.20
C PRO A 64 -1.60 -4.97 -19.71
N PRO A 65 -0.89 -5.80 -18.91
CA PRO A 65 -0.66 -5.51 -17.49
C PRO A 65 -0.14 -4.08 -17.33
N ALA A 66 -0.89 -3.27 -16.60
CA ALA A 66 -0.45 -1.92 -16.29
C ALA A 66 0.49 -1.96 -15.10
N ILE A 67 1.76 -1.70 -15.36
CA ILE A 67 2.72 -1.35 -14.31
C ILE A 67 2.66 0.17 -14.20
N ASN A 68 2.57 0.69 -12.98
CA ASN A 68 2.62 2.14 -12.77
C ASN A 68 3.97 2.67 -13.25
N VAL A 69 3.96 3.29 -14.40
CA VAL A 69 5.07 4.11 -14.89
C VAL A 69 4.86 5.53 -14.38
N HIS A 70 5.94 6.21 -14.04
CA HIS A 70 5.93 7.55 -13.45
C HIS A 70 4.89 8.48 -14.07
N GLY A 71 3.89 8.84 -13.27
CA GLY A 71 2.86 9.81 -13.57
C GLY A 71 2.81 10.85 -12.45
N THR A 72 1.67 11.51 -12.28
CA THR A 72 1.45 12.45 -11.17
C THR A 72 1.07 11.74 -9.85
N TYR A 73 0.59 10.49 -9.91
CA TYR A 73 0.33 9.69 -8.73
C TYR A 73 1.64 9.00 -8.27
N ASP A 74 2.04 9.25 -7.03
CA ASP A 74 3.26 8.70 -6.45
C ASP A 74 2.96 7.56 -5.47
N HIS A 75 2.20 7.82 -4.41
CA HIS A 75 1.88 6.83 -3.39
C HIS A 75 0.54 7.06 -2.69
N VAL A 76 0.08 6.03 -1.99
CA VAL A 76 -0.92 6.12 -0.91
C VAL A 76 -0.22 5.89 0.42
N SER A 77 -0.62 6.62 1.46
CA SER A 77 -0.06 6.46 2.80
C SER A 77 -1.07 5.89 3.78
N PHE A 78 -0.60 4.97 4.63
CA PHE A 78 -1.35 4.37 5.73
C PHE A 78 -0.66 4.66 7.06
N THR A 79 -1.43 4.83 8.13
CA THR A 79 -0.89 5.00 9.49
C THR A 79 -0.77 3.66 10.20
N PHE A 80 0.37 3.43 10.83
CA PHE A 80 0.71 2.23 11.60
C PHE A 80 1.32 2.61 12.96
N THR A 81 1.35 1.66 13.90
CA THR A 81 1.82 1.92 15.27
C THR A 81 3.10 1.16 15.64
N ASP A 82 3.35 -0.02 15.10
CA ASP A 82 4.48 -0.90 15.49
C ASP A 82 5.45 -1.09 14.32
N MET A 83 6.40 -0.17 14.18
CA MET A 83 7.40 -0.22 13.11
C MET A 83 8.28 -1.47 13.17
N PRO A 84 8.84 -1.89 14.33
CA PRO A 84 9.65 -3.11 14.41
C PRO A 84 8.90 -4.37 13.97
N ALA A 85 7.63 -4.50 14.37
CA ALA A 85 6.81 -5.64 13.95
C ALA A 85 6.53 -5.61 12.44
N MET A 86 6.28 -4.43 11.87
CA MET A 86 6.08 -4.28 10.42
C MET A 86 7.35 -4.62 9.65
N GLU A 87 8.53 -4.15 10.05
CA GLU A 87 9.79 -4.52 9.41
C GLU A 87 10.04 -6.03 9.44
N ALA A 88 9.81 -6.67 10.60
CA ALA A 88 9.92 -8.13 10.73
C ALA A 88 8.94 -8.85 9.79
N HIS A 89 7.71 -8.33 9.65
CA HIS A 89 6.70 -8.88 8.74
C HIS A 89 7.12 -8.76 7.27
N LEU A 90 7.63 -7.59 6.85
CA LEU A 90 8.12 -7.36 5.48
C LEU A 90 9.30 -8.28 5.14
N VAL A 91 10.28 -8.39 6.04
CA VAL A 91 11.42 -9.29 5.89
C VAL A 91 10.97 -10.75 5.77
N LYS A 92 10.05 -11.20 6.64
CA LYS A 92 9.49 -12.56 6.59
C LYS A 92 8.84 -12.89 5.26
N ASN A 93 8.18 -11.91 4.65
CA ASN A 93 7.47 -12.08 3.39
C ASN A 93 8.32 -11.72 2.15
N GLY A 94 9.60 -11.36 2.34
CA GLY A 94 10.50 -11.00 1.24
C GLY A 94 10.08 -9.75 0.48
N ILE A 95 9.42 -8.80 1.15
CA ILE A 95 8.97 -7.54 0.54
C ILE A 95 10.08 -6.50 0.65
N PRO A 96 10.61 -5.98 -0.47
CA PRO A 96 11.59 -4.90 -0.47
C PRO A 96 10.97 -3.60 0.06
N TYR A 97 11.71 -2.85 0.88
CA TYR A 97 11.27 -1.57 1.42
C TYR A 97 12.47 -0.66 1.71
N THR A 98 12.20 0.63 1.85
CA THR A 98 13.16 1.62 2.37
C THR A 98 12.58 2.26 3.63
N THR A 99 13.46 2.76 4.50
CA THR A 99 13.04 3.49 5.71
C THR A 99 13.50 4.94 5.62
N ARG A 100 12.74 5.81 6.26
CA ARG A 100 13.04 7.24 6.35
C ARG A 100 12.62 7.79 7.70
N LEU A 101 13.46 8.64 8.27
CA LEU A 101 13.12 9.47 9.43
C LEU A 101 12.94 10.91 8.96
N LEU A 102 11.77 11.47 9.19
CA LEU A 102 11.46 12.86 8.89
C LEU A 102 12.01 13.79 9.98
N ALA A 103 12.22 15.06 9.65
CA ALA A 103 12.71 16.07 10.58
C ALA A 103 11.80 16.31 11.81
N ASN A 104 10.52 15.97 11.69
CA ASN A 104 9.53 16.02 12.79
C ASN A 104 9.51 14.76 13.67
N GLY A 105 10.40 13.79 13.43
CA GLY A 105 10.49 12.55 14.20
C GLY A 105 9.57 11.42 13.74
N VAL A 106 8.80 11.60 12.67
CA VAL A 106 7.97 10.54 12.09
C VAL A 106 8.86 9.55 11.34
N HIS A 107 8.72 8.28 11.66
CA HIS A 107 9.34 7.19 10.90
C HIS A 107 8.43 6.75 9.76
N GLN A 108 9.02 6.47 8.61
CA GLN A 108 8.31 5.99 7.42
C GLN A 108 8.95 4.73 6.87
N ILE A 109 8.13 3.83 6.36
CA ILE A 109 8.51 2.73 5.48
C ILE A 109 7.90 3.00 4.10
N ASN A 110 8.71 2.90 3.04
CA ASN A 110 8.27 3.07 1.66
C ASN A 110 8.49 1.76 0.91
N LEU A 111 7.47 1.30 0.20
CA LEU A 111 7.48 0.07 -0.57
C LEU A 111 6.64 0.22 -1.84
N LYS A 112 6.61 -0.82 -2.67
CA LYS A 112 5.79 -0.88 -3.88
C LYS A 112 4.79 -2.02 -3.79
N ASP A 113 3.57 -1.78 -4.27
CA ASP A 113 2.60 -2.84 -4.48
C ASP A 113 2.96 -3.68 -5.73
N PRO A 114 2.30 -4.83 -5.99
CA PRO A 114 2.57 -5.68 -7.15
C PRO A 114 2.37 -5.03 -8.53
N ALA A 115 1.68 -3.91 -8.60
CA ALA A 115 1.53 -3.11 -9.82
C ALA A 115 2.53 -1.94 -9.91
N GLY A 116 3.44 -1.81 -8.93
CA GLY A 116 4.45 -0.75 -8.89
C GLY A 116 3.96 0.59 -8.33
N ASN A 117 2.75 0.64 -7.76
CA ASN A 117 2.29 1.85 -7.08
C ASN A 117 3.04 2.05 -5.76
N GLY A 118 3.35 3.30 -5.41
CA GLY A 118 3.95 3.64 -4.12
C GLY A 118 2.98 3.38 -2.97
N VAL A 119 3.51 2.80 -1.90
CA VAL A 119 2.82 2.63 -0.61
C VAL A 119 3.75 3.14 0.47
N GLU A 120 3.25 4.04 1.30
CA GLU A 120 3.97 4.62 2.43
C GLU A 120 3.29 4.21 3.74
N LEU A 121 4.07 3.79 4.71
CA LEU A 121 3.60 3.46 6.05
C LEU A 121 4.16 4.49 7.02
N ASN A 122 3.28 5.26 7.67
CA ASN A 122 3.64 6.27 8.65
C ASN A 122 3.48 5.75 10.07
N PHE A 123 4.49 5.96 10.90
CA PHE A 123 4.55 5.56 12.31
C PHE A 123 4.66 6.81 13.19
N GLU A 124 3.57 7.59 13.24
CA GLU A 124 3.53 8.89 13.93
C GLU A 124 3.73 8.77 15.44
N GLU A 125 3.26 7.68 16.05
CA GLU A 125 3.39 7.42 17.48
C GLU A 125 4.67 6.65 17.84
N PHE A 126 5.42 6.18 16.85
CA PHE A 126 6.67 5.48 17.07
C PHE A 126 7.80 6.50 17.20
N TRP A 127 8.24 6.72 18.44
CA TRP A 127 9.45 7.52 18.72
C TRP A 127 10.42 6.68 19.53
N ASN A 128 11.55 6.33 18.93
CA ASN A 128 12.67 5.67 19.60
C ASN A 128 13.98 6.23 19.03
N PRO A 129 14.69 7.09 19.78
CA PRO A 129 15.92 7.72 19.32
C PRO A 129 17.07 6.73 19.09
N ASP A 130 17.01 5.57 19.74
CA ASP A 130 18.02 4.52 19.64
C ASP A 130 17.64 3.45 18.59
N TYR A 131 16.52 3.65 17.86
CA TYR A 131 16.10 2.72 16.83
C TYR A 131 16.98 2.82 15.60
N GLU A 132 17.81 1.82 15.38
CA GLU A 132 18.58 1.70 14.15
C GLU A 132 17.67 1.24 13.02
N MET A 133 17.37 2.16 12.11
CA MET A 133 16.65 1.82 10.88
C MET A 133 17.47 0.78 10.10
N ARG A 134 16.84 -0.35 9.79
CA ARG A 134 17.50 -1.37 8.97
C ARG A 134 17.68 -0.81 7.56
N PRO A 135 18.87 -0.99 6.95
CA PRO A 135 19.02 -0.67 5.54
C PRO A 135 18.01 -1.50 4.74
N SER A 136 17.42 -0.89 3.75
CA SER A 136 16.50 -1.57 2.82
C SER A 136 17.13 -2.86 2.31
N GLY A 137 16.37 -3.95 2.31
CA GLY A 137 16.86 -5.27 1.92
C GLY A 137 17.16 -5.45 0.43
N ASP A 138 17.05 -4.37 -0.38
CA ASP A 138 17.39 -4.39 -1.81
C ASP A 138 18.53 -3.40 -2.11
N PRO A 139 19.77 -3.90 -2.36
CA PRO A 139 20.88 -3.04 -2.74
C PRO A 139 20.71 -2.32 -4.09
N ASN A 140 19.65 -2.64 -4.87
CA ASN A 140 19.35 -2.02 -6.16
C ASN A 140 18.18 -1.02 -6.10
N GLN A 141 17.57 -0.79 -4.95
CA GLN A 141 16.59 0.29 -4.79
C GLN A 141 17.33 1.64 -4.73
N THR A 142 17.52 2.23 -5.88
CA THR A 142 17.80 3.67 -5.95
C THR A 142 16.52 4.44 -5.59
N VAL A 143 16.64 5.27 -4.60
CA VAL A 143 15.64 6.25 -4.14
C VAL A 143 15.19 7.15 -5.29
#